data_0e21eec0c070d97ce2ec7214d2e8fe1b
#
_entry.id   0e21eec0c070d97ce2ec7214d2e8fe1b
#
_cell.length_a   1.000
_cell.length_b   1.000
_cell.length_c   1.000
_cell.angle_alpha   90.00
_cell.angle_beta   90.00
_cell.angle_gamma   90.00
#
_symmetry.space_group_name_H-M   'P 1'
#
loop_
_entity.id
_entity.type
_entity.pdbx_description
1 polymer ?
#
loop_
_entity_poly.entity_id
_entity_poly.type
_entity_poly.pdbx_seq_one_letter_code
_entity_poly.pdbx_strand_id
1 'polypeptide(L)'
;VFRKLGFPLSFDQHDFPEKIDLPKSLLPLYQRSEKKWIGIAPYAAHSGKSYPLDLMQQVINFLQKDHQIFLFGAGEKEKERLDVWEKAYINVYSIVGKISLKEQLDLMAHLDLMISMDSANGHMAANTGVRVLTLWGMTHPFCGFSPFNQPLDYALTLDRSQYPLIPTSVYGNRIPNGY
;
A
#
# COMPACT_ATOMS: atom_id res chain seq x y z
N VAL A 1 -19.17 14.58 11.07
CA VAL A 1 -18.98 14.69 12.52
C VAL A 1 -18.58 16.12 12.87
N PHE A 2 -17.43 16.63 12.40
CA PHE A 2 -16.89 17.95 12.79
C PHE A 2 -17.86 19.11 12.53
N ARG A 3 -18.53 19.14 11.35
CA ARG A 3 -19.53 20.17 11.05
C ARG A 3 -20.70 20.15 12.05
N LYS A 4 -21.11 18.98 12.53
CA LYS A 4 -22.16 18.85 13.57
C LYS A 4 -21.69 19.32 14.95
N LEU A 5 -20.38 19.37 15.18
CA LEU A 5 -19.75 19.88 16.39
C LEU A 5 -19.43 21.38 16.29
N GLY A 6 -19.85 22.07 15.23
CA GLY A 6 -19.64 23.51 15.05
C GLY A 6 -18.30 23.87 14.39
N PHE A 7 -17.52 22.89 13.90
CA PHE A 7 -16.27 23.14 13.17
C PHE A 7 -16.54 23.14 11.65
N PRO A 8 -16.52 24.29 10.98
CA PRO A 8 -16.71 24.36 9.53
C PRO A 8 -15.43 23.84 8.84
N LEU A 9 -15.44 22.59 8.40
CA LEU A 9 -14.37 22.00 7.61
C LEU A 9 -14.79 21.91 6.15
N SER A 10 -13.91 22.41 5.27
CA SER A 10 -13.92 22.17 3.84
C SER A 10 -12.78 21.23 3.48
N PHE A 11 -12.99 20.33 2.52
CA PHE A 11 -11.97 19.46 1.96
C PHE A 11 -11.64 19.83 0.51
N ASP A 12 -12.01 21.04 0.10
CA ASP A 12 -11.86 21.50 -1.28
C ASP A 12 -10.40 21.82 -1.62
N GLN A 13 -9.58 22.06 -0.59
CA GLN A 13 -8.15 22.27 -0.71
C GLN A 13 -7.43 21.39 0.32
N HIS A 14 -6.36 20.74 -0.12
CA HIS A 14 -5.52 19.93 0.74
C HIS A 14 -4.05 20.14 0.38
N ASP A 15 -3.26 20.54 1.36
CA ASP A 15 -1.82 20.68 1.24
C ASP A 15 -1.17 19.40 1.78
N PHE A 16 -0.47 18.68 0.90
CA PHE A 16 0.34 17.54 1.31
C PHE A 16 1.63 18.03 1.98
N PRO A 17 2.22 17.23 2.88
CA PRO A 17 3.53 17.55 3.43
C PRO A 17 4.56 17.79 2.34
N GLU A 18 5.44 18.78 2.52
CA GLU A 18 6.56 18.99 1.61
C GLU A 18 7.45 17.75 1.56
N LYS A 19 7.89 17.40 0.36
CA LYS A 19 8.88 16.35 0.18
C LYS A 19 10.21 16.82 0.72
N ILE A 20 10.71 16.14 1.73
CA ILE A 20 12.06 16.36 2.24
C ILE A 20 13.07 15.51 1.46
N ASP A 21 14.33 15.90 1.48
CA ASP A 21 15.40 15.06 0.92
C ASP A 21 15.41 13.69 1.58
N LEU A 22 15.64 12.67 0.76
CA LEU A 22 15.74 11.31 1.27
C LEU A 22 16.86 11.18 2.29
N PRO A 23 16.60 10.52 3.43
CA PRO A 23 17.62 10.29 4.43
C PRO A 23 18.87 9.61 3.83
N LYS A 24 20.06 10.07 4.24
CA LYS A 24 21.33 9.48 3.76
C LYS A 24 21.43 7.97 4.06
N SER A 25 20.77 7.50 5.11
CA SER A 25 20.64 6.08 5.45
C SER A 25 20.00 5.24 4.36
N LEU A 26 19.15 5.86 3.54
CA LEU A 26 18.50 5.19 2.40
C LEU A 26 19.35 5.16 1.13
N LEU A 27 20.36 6.03 1.01
CA LEU A 27 21.22 6.11 -0.17
C LEU A 27 21.89 4.79 -0.56
N PRO A 28 22.34 3.92 0.38
CA PRO A 28 22.89 2.62 0.03
C PRO A 28 21.86 1.61 -0.48
N LEU A 29 20.57 1.81 -0.17
CA LEU A 29 19.50 0.89 -0.56
C LEU A 29 19.05 1.11 -2.01
N TYR A 30 19.38 2.25 -2.59
CA TYR A 30 19.03 2.55 -3.98
C TYR A 30 20.10 3.45 -4.62
N GLN A 31 20.67 2.98 -5.67
CA GLN A 31 21.26 3.87 -6.63
C GLN A 31 20.12 4.45 -7.46
N ARG A 32 19.94 5.78 -7.43
CA ARG A 32 18.89 6.45 -8.18
C ARG A 32 19.03 6.11 -9.66
N SER A 33 18.29 5.10 -10.09
CA SER A 33 18.13 4.79 -11.49
C SER A 33 17.04 5.70 -12.05
N GLU A 34 17.00 5.89 -13.36
CA GLU A 34 15.89 6.61 -14.03
C GLU A 34 14.54 5.87 -13.93
N LYS A 35 14.55 4.68 -13.32
CA LYS A 35 13.36 3.85 -13.12
C LYS A 35 12.40 4.50 -12.14
N LYS A 36 11.10 4.37 -12.42
CA LYS A 36 10.04 4.74 -11.47
C LYS A 36 10.08 3.87 -10.23
N TRP A 37 9.68 4.44 -9.12
CA TRP A 37 9.67 3.81 -7.81
C TRP A 37 8.26 3.37 -7.44
N ILE A 38 8.09 2.09 -7.20
CA ILE A 38 6.81 1.51 -6.79
C ILE A 38 6.96 0.93 -5.37
N GLY A 39 6.15 1.40 -4.45
CA GLY A 39 5.98 0.76 -3.15
C GLY A 39 4.98 -0.39 -3.25
N ILE A 40 5.26 -1.51 -2.59
CA ILE A 40 4.32 -2.62 -2.47
C ILE A 40 4.18 -3.04 -1.02
N ALA A 41 2.95 -2.98 -0.48
CA ALA A 41 2.59 -3.47 0.85
C ALA A 41 1.63 -4.67 0.72
N PRO A 42 2.15 -5.90 0.64
CA PRO A 42 1.36 -7.08 0.27
C PRO A 42 0.53 -7.65 1.41
N TYR A 43 0.64 -7.09 2.62
CA TYR A 43 -0.01 -7.63 3.81
C TYR A 43 -1.12 -6.73 4.34
N ALA A 44 -2.08 -7.37 5.00
CA ALA A 44 -3.13 -6.74 5.77
C ALA A 44 -3.36 -7.47 7.10
N ALA A 45 -4.04 -6.81 8.04
CA ALA A 45 -4.30 -7.37 9.37
C ALA A 45 -5.15 -8.66 9.36
N HIS A 46 -5.96 -8.86 8.31
CA HIS A 46 -6.86 -9.99 8.18
C HIS A 46 -6.67 -10.69 6.83
N SER A 47 -6.73 -12.02 6.81
CA SER A 47 -6.52 -12.84 5.62
C SER A 47 -7.49 -12.50 4.47
N GLY A 48 -8.74 -12.17 4.77
CA GLY A 48 -9.71 -11.77 3.77
C GLY A 48 -9.43 -10.40 3.11
N LYS A 49 -8.47 -9.64 3.60
CA LYS A 49 -7.98 -8.41 2.97
C LYS A 49 -6.70 -8.63 2.14
N SER A 50 -6.12 -9.82 2.20
CA SER A 50 -4.82 -10.11 1.58
C SER A 50 -5.01 -10.67 0.19
N TYR A 51 -4.28 -10.12 -0.77
CA TYR A 51 -4.13 -10.74 -2.09
C TYR A 51 -3.19 -11.96 -1.97
N PRO A 52 -3.42 -13.07 -2.70
CA PRO A 52 -2.55 -14.23 -2.62
C PRO A 52 -1.09 -13.89 -2.87
N LEU A 53 -0.21 -14.30 -1.94
CA LEU A 53 1.20 -13.89 -1.96
C LEU A 53 1.99 -14.47 -3.15
N ASP A 54 1.61 -15.62 -3.64
CA ASP A 54 2.18 -16.22 -4.86
C ASP A 54 1.83 -15.42 -6.12
N LEU A 55 0.62 -14.88 -6.19
CA LEU A 55 0.21 -13.97 -7.26
C LEU A 55 0.86 -12.60 -7.10
N MET A 56 0.99 -12.09 -5.87
CA MET A 56 1.72 -10.85 -5.63
C MET A 56 3.18 -10.98 -6.03
N GLN A 57 3.81 -12.12 -5.79
CA GLN A 57 5.17 -12.37 -6.24
C GLN A 57 5.30 -12.34 -7.77
N GLN A 58 4.29 -12.80 -8.50
CA GLN A 58 4.26 -12.69 -9.97
C GLN A 58 4.15 -11.23 -10.42
N VAL A 59 3.33 -10.42 -9.74
CA VAL A 59 3.24 -8.97 -9.98
C VAL A 59 4.59 -8.30 -9.75
N ILE A 60 5.26 -8.61 -8.64
CA ILE A 60 6.60 -8.08 -8.32
C ILE A 60 7.61 -8.48 -9.40
N ASN A 61 7.62 -9.76 -9.81
CA ASN A 61 8.52 -10.25 -10.86
C ASN A 61 8.28 -9.56 -12.21
N PHE A 62 7.04 -9.21 -12.51
CA PHE A 62 6.72 -8.44 -13.71
C PHE A 62 7.21 -7.00 -13.61
N LEU A 63 6.85 -6.31 -12.55
CA LEU A 63 7.12 -4.87 -12.39
C LEU A 63 8.61 -4.56 -12.20
N GLN A 64 9.39 -5.41 -11.55
CA GLN A 64 10.80 -5.16 -11.25
C GLN A 64 11.69 -5.10 -12.51
N LYS A 65 11.20 -5.56 -13.66
CA LYS A 65 11.95 -5.48 -14.93
C LYS A 65 12.20 -4.02 -15.33
N ASP A 66 11.18 -3.18 -15.17
CA ASP A 66 11.19 -1.78 -15.61
C ASP A 66 11.14 -0.76 -14.47
N HIS A 67 10.87 -1.21 -13.23
CA HIS A 67 10.68 -0.37 -12.06
C HIS A 67 11.59 -0.80 -10.91
N GLN A 68 11.78 0.11 -9.98
CA GLN A 68 12.42 -0.16 -8.69
C GLN A 68 11.31 -0.36 -7.64
N ILE A 69 11.35 -1.50 -6.94
CA ILE A 69 10.29 -1.93 -6.03
C ILE A 69 10.76 -1.82 -4.60
N PHE A 70 9.99 -1.15 -3.75
CA PHE A 70 10.19 -1.08 -2.30
C PHE A 70 9.10 -1.86 -1.60
N LEU A 71 9.49 -2.88 -0.82
CA LEU A 71 8.57 -3.74 -0.09
C LEU A 71 8.36 -3.21 1.32
N PHE A 72 7.10 -2.93 1.66
CA PHE A 72 6.66 -2.45 2.96
C PHE A 72 5.94 -3.56 3.73
N GLY A 73 6.17 -3.61 5.02
CA GLY A 73 5.55 -4.59 5.93
C GLY A 73 5.96 -4.32 7.36
N ALA A 74 5.54 -5.19 8.28
CA ALA A 74 5.83 -5.08 9.71
C ALA A 74 6.01 -6.45 10.38
N GLY A 75 6.90 -6.51 11.36
CA GLY A 75 7.15 -7.72 12.14
C GLY A 75 8.01 -8.75 11.42
N GLU A 76 8.48 -9.75 12.19
CA GLU A 76 9.51 -10.66 11.71
C GLU A 76 9.02 -11.61 10.61
N LYS A 77 7.78 -12.11 10.70
CA LYS A 77 7.23 -13.05 9.70
C LYS A 77 7.11 -12.42 8.30
N GLU A 78 6.66 -11.16 8.23
CA GLU A 78 6.57 -10.44 6.96
C GLU A 78 7.97 -10.13 6.43
N LYS A 79 8.88 -9.70 7.32
CA LYS A 79 10.27 -9.43 7.01
C LYS A 79 10.95 -10.64 6.36
N GLU A 80 10.88 -11.82 6.98
CA GLU A 80 11.47 -13.03 6.44
C GLU A 80 11.03 -13.32 5.00
N ARG A 81 9.74 -13.17 4.72
CA ARG A 81 9.20 -13.40 3.38
C ARG A 81 9.66 -12.34 2.38
N LEU A 82 9.63 -11.07 2.79
CA LEU A 82 10.02 -9.96 1.92
C LEU A 82 11.53 -9.96 1.64
N ASP A 83 12.35 -10.39 2.60
CA ASP A 83 13.79 -10.58 2.40
C ASP A 83 14.09 -11.72 1.41
N VAL A 84 13.24 -12.75 1.32
CA VAL A 84 13.35 -13.78 0.27
C VAL A 84 13.08 -13.19 -1.11
N TRP A 85 12.08 -12.33 -1.25
CA TRP A 85 11.78 -11.66 -2.52
C TRP A 85 12.88 -10.66 -2.90
N GLU A 86 13.42 -9.92 -1.94
CA GLU A 86 14.57 -9.03 -2.18
C GLU A 86 15.76 -9.81 -2.76
N LYS A 87 16.06 -10.99 -2.22
CA LYS A 87 17.18 -11.84 -2.72
C LYS A 87 16.90 -12.46 -4.09
N ALA A 88 15.63 -12.63 -4.45
CA ALA A 88 15.23 -13.27 -5.70
C ALA A 88 15.24 -12.31 -6.89
N TYR A 89 15.20 -10.99 -6.69
CA TYR A 89 15.02 -10.01 -7.74
C TYR A 89 15.99 -8.83 -7.60
N ILE A 90 16.51 -8.34 -8.74
CA ILE A 90 17.59 -7.33 -8.76
C ILE A 90 17.09 -5.95 -8.34
N ASN A 91 15.85 -5.58 -8.71
CA ASN A 91 15.31 -4.24 -8.50
C ASN A 91 14.28 -4.21 -7.37
N VAL A 92 14.37 -5.11 -6.40
CA VAL A 92 13.45 -5.24 -5.27
C VAL A 92 14.20 -5.05 -3.96
N TYR A 93 13.70 -4.17 -3.11
CA TYR A 93 14.31 -3.77 -1.84
C TYR A 93 13.29 -3.92 -0.70
N SER A 94 13.55 -4.81 0.24
CA SER A 94 12.78 -4.88 1.48
C SER A 94 13.27 -3.79 2.43
N ILE A 95 12.36 -2.97 2.94
CA ILE A 95 12.69 -1.93 3.91
C ILE A 95 12.34 -2.31 5.35
N VAL A 96 11.71 -3.48 5.53
CA VAL A 96 11.18 -3.92 6.81
C VAL A 96 12.31 -4.17 7.82
N GLY A 97 12.23 -3.44 8.94
CA GLY A 97 13.25 -3.52 9.99
C GLY A 97 14.60 -2.86 9.65
N LYS A 98 14.75 -2.26 8.47
CA LYS A 98 15.99 -1.58 8.05
C LYS A 98 15.96 -0.08 8.28
N ILE A 99 14.78 0.52 8.33
CA ILE A 99 14.58 1.96 8.49
C ILE A 99 13.44 2.24 9.47
N SER A 100 13.48 3.41 10.10
CA SER A 100 12.45 3.87 11.03
C SER A 100 11.13 4.19 10.30
N LEU A 101 10.02 4.27 11.06
CA LEU A 101 8.73 4.67 10.50
C LEU A 101 8.78 6.06 9.84
N LYS A 102 9.53 7.00 10.43
CA LYS A 102 9.73 8.32 9.83
C LYS A 102 10.39 8.20 8.45
N GLU A 103 11.47 7.45 8.35
CA GLU A 103 12.18 7.24 7.09
C GLU A 103 11.32 6.49 6.06
N GLN A 104 10.40 5.60 6.51
CA GLN A 104 9.42 4.97 5.62
C GLN A 104 8.45 6.00 5.03
N LEU A 105 7.96 6.95 5.83
CA LEU A 105 7.10 8.05 5.33
C LEU A 105 7.87 8.95 4.36
N ASP A 106 9.12 9.27 4.68
CA ASP A 106 9.99 10.05 3.81
C ASP A 106 10.18 9.33 2.45
N LEU A 107 10.43 8.03 2.46
CA LEU A 107 10.53 7.20 1.26
C LEU A 107 9.20 7.14 0.49
N MET A 108 8.08 6.95 1.21
CA MET A 108 6.75 6.92 0.59
C MET A 108 6.48 8.20 -0.21
N ALA A 109 6.86 9.37 0.30
CA ALA A 109 6.68 10.64 -0.40
C ALA A 109 7.42 10.74 -1.75
N HIS A 110 8.39 9.86 -2.01
CA HIS A 110 9.16 9.81 -3.25
C HIS A 110 8.71 8.72 -4.21
N LEU A 111 7.75 7.90 -3.84
CA LEU A 111 7.20 6.87 -4.73
C LEU A 111 6.38 7.50 -5.87
N ASP A 112 6.41 6.88 -7.04
CA ASP A 112 5.51 7.20 -8.14
C ASP A 112 4.13 6.54 -7.96
N LEU A 113 4.12 5.39 -7.29
CA LEU A 113 2.92 4.60 -7.01
C LEU A 113 3.11 3.76 -5.75
N MET A 114 2.06 3.62 -4.95
CA MET A 114 1.96 2.61 -3.90
C MET A 114 0.90 1.57 -4.28
N ILE A 115 1.26 0.29 -4.26
CA ILE A 115 0.31 -0.83 -4.35
C ILE A 115 0.14 -1.40 -2.95
N SER A 116 -1.09 -1.37 -2.44
CA SER A 116 -1.36 -1.76 -1.06
C SER A 116 -2.66 -2.56 -0.95
N MET A 117 -2.71 -3.43 0.04
CA MET A 117 -3.97 -3.96 0.53
C MET A 117 -4.75 -2.83 1.24
N ASP A 118 -6.02 -3.08 1.60
CA ASP A 118 -6.76 -2.28 2.58
C ASP A 118 -6.04 -2.37 3.95
N SER A 119 -4.99 -1.55 4.10
CA SER A 119 -4.04 -1.57 5.21
C SER A 119 -3.46 -0.18 5.52
N ALA A 120 -2.79 -0.05 6.67
CA ALA A 120 -2.19 1.20 7.12
C ALA A 120 -1.19 1.81 6.11
N ASN A 121 -0.42 0.98 5.40
CA ASN A 121 0.57 1.46 4.44
C ASN A 121 -0.06 2.28 3.29
N GLY A 122 -1.23 1.85 2.79
CA GLY A 122 -1.96 2.60 1.78
C GLY A 122 -2.39 3.98 2.27
N HIS A 123 -2.87 4.07 3.51
CA HIS A 123 -3.26 5.35 4.12
C HIS A 123 -2.04 6.26 4.37
N MET A 124 -0.94 5.71 4.85
CA MET A 124 0.30 6.47 5.05
C MET A 124 0.81 7.05 3.73
N ALA A 125 0.89 6.26 2.67
CA ALA A 125 1.30 6.72 1.35
C ALA A 125 0.36 7.79 0.79
N ALA A 126 -0.97 7.61 0.92
CA ALA A 126 -1.94 8.60 0.46
C ALA A 126 -1.77 9.96 1.17
N ASN A 127 -1.45 9.95 2.47
CA ASN A 127 -1.21 11.17 3.24
C ASN A 127 0.07 11.91 2.84
N THR A 128 1.00 11.28 2.14
CA THR A 128 2.18 11.94 1.54
C THR A 128 1.92 12.45 0.12
N GLY A 129 0.70 12.34 -0.39
CA GLY A 129 0.33 12.80 -1.74
C GLY A 129 0.61 11.79 -2.85
N VAL A 130 1.04 10.59 -2.51
CA VAL A 130 1.33 9.53 -3.48
C VAL A 130 0.05 8.85 -3.96
N ARG A 131 0.03 8.45 -5.21
CA ARG A 131 -1.05 7.63 -5.77
C ARG A 131 -1.03 6.23 -5.15
N VAL A 132 -2.20 5.74 -4.74
CA VAL A 132 -2.34 4.43 -4.09
C VAL A 132 -3.32 3.57 -4.88
N LEU A 133 -2.80 2.51 -5.47
CA LEU A 133 -3.60 1.43 -6.01
C LEU A 133 -3.92 0.45 -4.89
N THR A 134 -5.18 0.37 -4.47
CA THR A 134 -5.61 -0.49 -3.36
C THR A 134 -6.29 -1.75 -3.88
N LEU A 135 -5.81 -2.91 -3.41
CA LEU A 135 -6.42 -4.21 -3.68
C LEU A 135 -7.39 -4.56 -2.55
N TRP A 136 -8.65 -4.77 -2.91
CA TRP A 136 -9.72 -5.05 -1.97
C TRP A 136 -10.14 -6.52 -2.08
N GLY A 137 -10.12 -7.21 -0.94
CA GLY A 137 -10.64 -8.57 -0.84
C GLY A 137 -12.08 -8.60 -0.32
N MET A 138 -12.27 -9.09 0.91
CA MET A 138 -13.58 -9.21 1.56
C MET A 138 -14.12 -7.88 2.11
N THR A 139 -13.41 -6.78 1.95
CA THR A 139 -13.85 -5.40 2.25
C THR A 139 -14.15 -4.65 0.95
N HIS A 140 -14.61 -3.40 1.05
CA HIS A 140 -14.94 -2.61 -0.13
C HIS A 140 -14.75 -1.10 0.16
N PRO A 141 -14.35 -0.29 -0.83
CA PRO A 141 -14.15 1.16 -0.66
C PRO A 141 -15.34 1.90 -0.03
N PHE A 142 -16.56 1.55 -0.37
CA PHE A 142 -17.73 2.21 0.21
C PHE A 142 -18.00 1.91 1.69
N CYS A 143 -17.23 1.04 2.32
CA CYS A 143 -17.20 0.92 3.78
C CYS A 143 -16.54 2.12 4.48
N GLY A 144 -15.99 3.08 3.74
CA GLY A 144 -15.39 4.30 4.27
C GLY A 144 -13.90 4.15 4.64
N PHE A 145 -13.23 3.11 4.16
CA PHE A 145 -11.81 2.85 4.44
C PHE A 145 -10.89 3.15 3.25
N SER A 146 -11.37 3.83 2.21
CA SER A 146 -10.51 4.26 1.10
C SER A 146 -9.40 5.19 1.59
N PRO A 147 -8.18 5.05 1.09
CA PRO A 147 -7.11 6.01 1.36
C PRO A 147 -7.51 7.41 0.91
N PHE A 148 -7.03 8.42 1.64
CA PHE A 148 -7.41 9.81 1.43
C PHE A 148 -7.12 10.28 0.00
N ASN A 149 -8.09 11.01 -0.58
CA ASN A 149 -7.98 11.69 -1.88
C ASN A 149 -7.50 10.79 -3.04
N GLN A 150 -7.91 9.50 -3.04
CA GLN A 150 -7.62 8.59 -4.13
C GLN A 150 -8.82 8.43 -5.06
N PRO A 151 -8.62 8.42 -6.40
CA PRO A 151 -9.68 8.14 -7.37
C PRO A 151 -10.28 6.73 -7.14
N LEU A 152 -11.57 6.58 -7.43
CA LEU A 152 -12.24 5.27 -7.31
C LEU A 152 -11.64 4.22 -8.24
N ASP A 153 -11.14 4.62 -9.40
CA ASP A 153 -10.48 3.73 -10.37
C ASP A 153 -9.18 3.10 -9.84
N TYR A 154 -8.64 3.62 -8.74
CA TYR A 154 -7.49 3.05 -8.06
C TYR A 154 -7.87 2.03 -6.98
N ALA A 155 -9.14 1.70 -6.86
CA ALA A 155 -9.63 0.63 -6.01
C ALA A 155 -9.95 -0.61 -6.85
N LEU A 156 -9.06 -1.60 -6.85
CA LEU A 156 -9.32 -2.89 -7.49
C LEU A 156 -10.12 -3.77 -6.54
N THR A 157 -11.36 -4.05 -6.92
CA THR A 157 -12.31 -4.83 -6.12
C THR A 157 -12.67 -6.14 -6.82
N LEU A 158 -13.12 -7.11 -6.04
CA LEU A 158 -13.77 -8.30 -6.60
C LEU A 158 -15.10 -7.92 -7.26
N ASP A 159 -15.44 -8.63 -8.33
CA ASP A 159 -16.72 -8.46 -9.04
C ASP A 159 -17.88 -8.91 -8.16
N ARG A 160 -18.69 -7.96 -7.70
CA ARG A 160 -19.84 -8.23 -6.84
C ARG A 160 -20.98 -8.97 -7.52
N SER A 161 -20.98 -9.07 -8.85
CA SER A 161 -21.94 -9.95 -9.56
C SER A 161 -21.61 -11.43 -9.31
N GLN A 162 -20.32 -11.75 -9.16
CA GLN A 162 -19.82 -13.09 -8.83
C GLN A 162 -19.72 -13.32 -7.32
N TYR A 163 -19.44 -12.26 -6.57
CA TYR A 163 -19.22 -12.29 -5.12
C TYR A 163 -20.19 -11.35 -4.38
N PRO A 164 -21.51 -11.64 -4.38
CA PRO A 164 -22.55 -10.71 -3.93
C PRO A 164 -22.54 -10.41 -2.43
N LEU A 165 -21.85 -11.23 -1.62
CA LEU A 165 -21.75 -11.03 -0.17
C LEU A 165 -20.67 -10.00 0.23
N ILE A 166 -19.89 -9.46 -0.73
CA ILE A 166 -18.89 -8.44 -0.44
C ILE A 166 -19.54 -7.06 -0.31
N PRO A 167 -19.21 -6.31 0.75
CA PRO A 167 -18.27 -6.63 1.84
C PRO A 167 -18.87 -7.62 2.85
N THR A 168 -18.09 -8.62 3.25
CA THR A 168 -18.55 -9.64 4.21
C THR A 168 -18.53 -9.13 5.64
N SER A 169 -17.67 -8.17 5.94
CA SER A 169 -17.60 -7.41 7.19
C SER A 169 -16.72 -6.16 7.00
N VAL A 170 -16.79 -5.23 7.94
CA VAL A 170 -15.92 -4.02 7.94
C VAL A 170 -14.43 -4.36 8.17
N TYR A 171 -14.12 -5.52 8.72
CA TYR A 171 -12.76 -5.98 8.99
C TYR A 171 -12.22 -6.95 7.94
N GLY A 172 -13.07 -7.48 7.04
CA GLY A 172 -12.68 -8.51 6.09
C GLY A 172 -12.21 -9.83 6.74
N ASN A 173 -12.68 -10.09 7.96
CA ASN A 173 -12.31 -11.27 8.75
C ASN A 173 -13.23 -12.48 8.53
N ARG A 174 -14.21 -12.36 7.66
CA ARG A 174 -15.12 -13.43 7.27
C ARG A 174 -14.93 -13.77 5.80
N ILE A 175 -14.54 -15.01 5.53
CA ILE A 175 -14.42 -15.54 4.19
C ILE A 175 -15.54 -16.57 4.04
N PRO A 176 -16.58 -16.30 3.22
CA PRO A 176 -17.66 -17.28 2.98
C PRO A 176 -17.12 -18.48 2.21
N ASN A 177 -17.79 -19.62 2.35
CA ASN A 177 -17.47 -20.81 1.57
C ASN A 177 -17.62 -20.52 0.08
N GLY A 178 -16.62 -20.89 -0.70
CA GLY A 178 -16.58 -20.66 -2.16
C GLY A 178 -16.03 -19.30 -2.59
N TYR A 179 -15.46 -18.53 -1.66
CA TYR A 179 -14.80 -17.25 -1.91
C TYR A 179 -13.29 -17.36 -1.82
#